data_39c7141de1a32937f6f5ad878a7eef71
#
_entry.id   39c7141de1a32937f6f5ad878a7eef71
#
_cell.length_a   1.000
_cell.length_b   1.000
_cell.length_c   1.000
_cell.angle_alpha   90.00
_cell.angle_beta   90.00
_cell.angle_gamma   90.00
#
_symmetry.space_group_name_H-M   'P 1'
#
loop_
_entity.id
_entity.type
_entity.pdbx_description
1 polymer ?
#
loop_
_entity_poly.entity_id
_entity_poly.type
_entity_poly.pdbx_seq_one_letter_code
_entity_poly.pdbx_strand_id
1 'polypeptide(L)'
;MTAQNKRKLDNLKNAQIWHAKLGYISQDKIKRLVDSKSLEIDDLEYLLACESCLKRKMARKSIVGQSALANGLLDLIHTDVCGPLNTQGRGGFSYFITFIDDHSRYGYVYLMRYKSEAFVKFKEFRLEVENQTGHKIKTHRSDRGGEYLSGQFLHYLKKNGIVSQWTPPGMPQLNGVAERRNQTLLDMVRPMMSFT
;
A
#
# COMPACT_ATOMS: atom_id res chain seq x y z
N MET A 1 7.60 22.99 -6.51
CA MET A 1 6.73 22.92 -7.71
C MET A 1 7.28 23.89 -8.72
N THR A 2 7.65 23.43 -9.92
CA THR A 2 8.13 24.31 -11.00
C THR A 2 6.98 25.05 -11.63
N ALA A 3 7.22 26.24 -12.20
CA ALA A 3 6.21 27.08 -12.84
C ALA A 3 5.44 26.37 -13.99
N GLN A 4 6.07 25.39 -14.65
CA GLN A 4 5.45 24.54 -15.67
C GLN A 4 4.39 23.60 -15.10
N ASN A 5 4.59 23.06 -13.89
CA ASN A 5 3.61 22.20 -13.23
C ASN A 5 2.37 22.97 -12.77
N LYS A 6 2.56 24.22 -12.35
CA LYS A 6 1.43 25.10 -11.96
C LYS A 6 0.52 25.38 -13.17
N ARG A 7 1.09 25.71 -14.33
CA ARG A 7 0.33 25.97 -15.58
C ARG A 7 -0.42 24.74 -16.12
N LYS A 8 0.13 23.50 -15.92
CA LYS A 8 -0.58 22.26 -16.29
C LYS A 8 -1.78 21.98 -15.38
N LEU A 9 -1.68 22.30 -14.09
CA LEU A 9 -2.78 22.15 -13.15
C LEU A 9 -3.91 23.17 -13.37
N ASP A 10 -3.56 24.39 -13.75
CA ASP A 10 -4.54 25.47 -13.98
C ASP A 10 -5.46 25.19 -15.19
N ASN A 11 -5.06 24.30 -16.11
CA ASN A 11 -5.85 23.88 -17.27
C ASN A 11 -6.63 22.58 -17.06
N LEU A 12 -6.54 21.95 -15.89
CA LEU A 12 -7.27 20.73 -15.57
C LEU A 12 -8.62 21.07 -14.96
N LYS A 13 -9.68 20.38 -15.41
CA LYS A 13 -11.00 20.51 -14.78
C LYS A 13 -10.97 19.94 -13.36
N ASN A 14 -11.86 20.42 -12.50
CA ASN A 14 -11.91 20.10 -11.07
C ASN A 14 -11.87 18.58 -10.79
N ALA A 15 -12.61 17.79 -11.57
CA ALA A 15 -12.59 16.31 -11.47
C ALA A 15 -11.21 15.69 -11.72
N GLN A 16 -10.44 16.19 -12.68
CA GLN A 16 -9.09 15.69 -13.00
C GLN A 16 -8.10 16.05 -11.89
N ILE A 17 -8.22 17.25 -11.31
CA ILE A 17 -7.39 17.69 -10.18
C ILE A 17 -7.63 16.78 -8.98
N TRP A 18 -8.88 16.49 -8.62
CA TRP A 18 -9.23 15.60 -7.55
C TRP A 18 -8.79 14.16 -7.82
N HIS A 19 -8.95 13.67 -9.05
CA HIS A 19 -8.47 12.36 -9.46
C HIS A 19 -6.95 12.21 -9.25
N ALA A 20 -6.17 13.24 -9.61
CA ALA A 20 -4.73 13.28 -9.37
C ALA A 20 -4.39 13.39 -7.87
N LYS A 21 -5.04 14.29 -7.11
CA LYS A 21 -4.85 14.46 -5.67
C LYS A 21 -5.14 13.19 -4.86
N LEU A 22 -6.15 12.42 -5.28
CA LEU A 22 -6.55 11.16 -4.67
C LEU A 22 -5.74 9.95 -5.17
N GLY A 23 -4.62 10.18 -5.86
CA GLY A 23 -3.73 9.11 -6.32
C GLY A 23 -4.34 8.24 -7.42
N TYR A 24 -5.11 8.84 -8.32
CA TYR A 24 -5.71 8.16 -9.47
C TYR A 24 -6.62 6.98 -9.08
N ILE A 25 -7.37 7.11 -7.99
CA ILE A 25 -8.37 6.12 -7.58
C ILE A 25 -9.43 5.93 -8.68
N SER A 26 -10.15 4.79 -8.66
CA SER A 26 -11.16 4.52 -9.67
C SER A 26 -12.29 5.56 -9.66
N GLN A 27 -12.89 5.79 -10.82
CA GLN A 27 -14.03 6.68 -10.99
C GLN A 27 -15.19 6.35 -10.02
N ASP A 28 -15.50 5.06 -9.83
CA ASP A 28 -16.55 4.63 -8.90
C ASP A 28 -16.27 5.06 -7.46
N LYS A 29 -14.99 5.07 -7.04
CA LYS A 29 -14.62 5.55 -5.71
C LYS A 29 -14.79 7.05 -5.57
N ILE A 30 -14.41 7.82 -6.60
CA ILE A 30 -14.62 9.28 -6.64
C ILE A 30 -16.13 9.57 -6.59
N LYS A 31 -16.94 8.86 -7.39
CA LYS A 31 -18.39 9.00 -7.37
C LYS A 31 -18.98 8.79 -5.99
N ARG A 32 -18.58 7.73 -5.29
CA ARG A 32 -19.01 7.49 -3.89
C ARG A 32 -18.64 8.63 -2.94
N LEU A 33 -17.47 9.27 -3.12
CA LEU A 33 -17.06 10.43 -2.31
C LEU A 33 -17.91 11.67 -2.61
N VAL A 34 -18.34 11.84 -3.85
CA VAL A 34 -19.27 12.90 -4.23
C VAL A 34 -20.68 12.60 -3.69
N ASP A 35 -21.17 11.38 -3.84
CA ASP A 35 -22.47 10.94 -3.34
C ASP A 35 -22.57 11.09 -1.80
N SER A 36 -21.45 10.84 -1.10
CA SER A 36 -21.34 11.03 0.37
C SER A 36 -21.10 12.48 0.80
N LYS A 37 -21.13 13.44 -0.14
CA LYS A 37 -20.83 14.89 0.08
C LYS A 37 -19.44 15.14 0.71
N SER A 38 -18.53 14.20 0.56
CA SER A 38 -17.13 14.35 1.00
C SER A 38 -16.27 15.11 0.01
N LEU A 39 -16.73 15.23 -1.24
CA LEU A 39 -16.10 16.00 -2.32
C LEU A 39 -17.16 16.74 -3.13
N GLU A 40 -16.85 18.00 -3.49
CA GLU A 40 -17.64 18.78 -4.43
C GLU A 40 -16.95 18.77 -5.80
N ILE A 41 -17.56 18.08 -6.77
CA ILE A 41 -17.06 17.95 -8.15
C ILE A 41 -18.22 18.14 -9.12
N ASP A 42 -18.11 19.15 -9.97
CA ASP A 42 -19.18 19.56 -10.88
C ASP A 42 -19.24 18.69 -12.16
N ASP A 43 -18.14 18.04 -12.58
CA ASP A 43 -17.99 17.40 -13.89
C ASP A 43 -17.28 16.03 -13.81
N LEU A 44 -18.02 14.98 -13.44
CA LEU A 44 -17.48 13.61 -13.35
C LEU A 44 -17.19 12.96 -14.72
N GLU A 45 -17.81 13.45 -15.82
CA GLU A 45 -17.64 12.88 -17.16
C GLU A 45 -16.21 12.96 -17.69
N TYR A 46 -15.42 13.95 -17.24
CA TYR A 46 -14.01 14.12 -17.64
C TYR A 46 -13.05 13.07 -17.07
N LEU A 47 -13.50 12.19 -16.18
CA LEU A 47 -12.68 11.11 -15.64
C LEU A 47 -12.58 9.90 -16.58
N LEU A 48 -13.44 9.82 -17.62
CA LEU A 48 -13.56 8.67 -18.51
C LEU A 48 -12.29 8.39 -19.35
N ALA A 49 -11.46 9.39 -19.59
CA ALA A 49 -10.32 9.32 -20.51
C ALA A 49 -8.96 9.69 -19.88
N CYS A 50 -8.73 9.36 -18.61
CA CYS A 50 -7.42 9.58 -18.01
C CYS A 50 -6.37 8.66 -18.67
N GLU A 51 -5.48 9.23 -19.49
CA GLU A 51 -4.42 8.52 -20.20
C GLU A 51 -3.50 7.73 -19.26
N SER A 52 -3.15 8.31 -18.11
CA SER A 52 -2.35 7.67 -17.08
C SER A 52 -3.03 6.42 -16.50
N CYS A 53 -4.37 6.47 -16.32
CA CYS A 53 -5.15 5.31 -15.89
C CYS A 53 -5.26 4.23 -16.97
N LEU A 54 -5.35 4.62 -18.24
CA LEU A 54 -5.39 3.67 -19.36
C LEU A 54 -4.07 2.91 -19.48
N LYS A 55 -2.93 3.60 -19.46
CA LYS A 55 -1.59 2.98 -19.46
C LYS A 55 -1.41 1.99 -18.31
N ARG A 56 -1.97 2.27 -17.13
CA ARG A 56 -1.94 1.39 -15.97
C ARG A 56 -2.76 0.10 -16.15
N LYS A 57 -3.94 0.18 -16.77
CA LYS A 57 -4.84 -0.98 -16.94
C LYS A 57 -4.26 -2.08 -17.83
N MET A 58 -3.33 -1.76 -18.71
CA MET A 58 -2.71 -2.71 -19.65
C MET A 58 -1.79 -3.75 -18.97
N ALA A 59 -1.44 -3.58 -17.70
CA ALA A 59 -0.49 -4.44 -16.97
C ALA A 59 -1.15 -5.44 -15.98
N ARG A 60 -2.48 -5.57 -15.97
CA ARG A 60 -3.19 -6.27 -14.89
C ARG A 60 -3.57 -7.70 -15.23
N LYS A 61 -2.99 -8.70 -14.52
CA LYS A 61 -3.52 -10.08 -14.44
C LYS A 61 -4.47 -10.23 -13.26
N SER A 62 -5.65 -10.84 -13.49
CA SER A 62 -6.60 -11.21 -12.43
C SER A 62 -6.06 -12.38 -11.62
N ILE A 63 -6.01 -12.24 -10.30
CA ILE A 63 -5.74 -13.34 -9.37
C ILE A 63 -7.06 -13.69 -8.69
N VAL A 64 -7.56 -14.89 -8.93
CA VAL A 64 -8.80 -15.42 -8.32
C VAL A 64 -8.42 -16.26 -7.11
N GLY A 65 -8.89 -15.89 -5.91
CA GLY A 65 -8.77 -16.66 -4.68
C GLY A 65 -9.34 -15.90 -3.51
N GLN A 66 -10.41 -16.41 -2.88
CA GLN A 66 -10.93 -15.87 -1.62
C GLN A 66 -10.39 -16.74 -0.49
N SER A 67 -9.53 -16.18 0.37
CA SER A 67 -9.26 -16.75 1.70
C SER A 67 -10.21 -16.13 2.72
N ALA A 68 -10.64 -16.92 3.71
CA ALA A 68 -11.42 -16.38 4.83
C ALA A 68 -10.64 -15.27 5.54
N LEU A 69 -11.33 -14.19 5.89
CA LEU A 69 -10.77 -13.09 6.66
C LEU A 69 -10.41 -13.54 8.09
N ALA A 70 -9.43 -12.90 8.69
CA ALA A 70 -9.18 -13.04 10.12
C ALA A 70 -10.39 -12.58 10.94
N ASN A 71 -10.62 -13.22 12.10
CA ASN A 71 -11.83 -13.00 12.90
C ASN A 71 -11.87 -11.64 13.60
N GLY A 72 -10.70 -11.04 13.89
CA GLY A 72 -10.61 -9.78 14.62
C GLY A 72 -9.43 -8.91 14.17
N LEU A 73 -9.44 -7.67 14.66
CA LEU A 73 -8.36 -6.71 14.42
C LEU A 73 -7.03 -7.25 14.97
N LEU A 74 -5.98 -7.10 14.20
CA LEU A 74 -4.60 -7.51 14.48
C LEU A 74 -4.42 -9.02 14.70
N ASP A 75 -5.43 -9.85 14.41
CA ASP A 75 -5.29 -11.30 14.48
C ASP A 75 -4.27 -11.81 13.44
N LEU A 76 -4.21 -11.17 12.29
CA LEU A 76 -3.27 -11.50 11.24
C LEU A 76 -2.81 -10.23 10.50
N ILE A 77 -1.51 -9.99 10.52
CA ILE A 77 -0.85 -8.92 9.76
C ILE A 77 -0.10 -9.52 8.59
N HIS A 78 -0.44 -9.09 7.38
CA HIS A 78 0.34 -9.36 6.17
C HIS A 78 1.40 -8.29 6.00
N THR A 79 2.60 -8.70 5.61
CA THR A 79 3.69 -7.78 5.32
C THR A 79 4.44 -8.17 4.06
N ASP A 80 4.95 -7.16 3.38
CA ASP A 80 5.78 -7.33 2.19
C ASP A 80 6.68 -6.11 1.98
N VAL A 81 7.93 -6.36 1.55
CA VAL A 81 8.91 -5.32 1.22
C VAL A 81 8.95 -5.15 -0.28
N CYS A 82 8.71 -3.93 -0.73
CA CYS A 82 8.78 -3.56 -2.14
C CYS A 82 10.02 -2.73 -2.44
N GLY A 83 10.73 -3.07 -3.50
CA GLY A 83 11.93 -2.39 -3.97
C GLY A 83 13.07 -3.34 -4.33
N PRO A 84 14.23 -2.82 -4.80
CA PRO A 84 14.51 -1.38 -4.91
C PRO A 84 13.64 -0.69 -5.96
N LEU A 85 13.23 0.54 -5.65
CA LEU A 85 12.49 1.37 -6.59
C LEU A 85 13.44 1.87 -7.70
N ASN A 86 12.97 1.90 -8.93
CA ASN A 86 13.76 2.37 -10.08
C ASN A 86 14.26 3.81 -9.94
N THR A 87 13.50 4.63 -9.22
CA THR A 87 13.84 6.01 -8.89
C THR A 87 13.87 6.16 -7.38
N GLN A 88 15.01 6.63 -6.86
CA GLN A 88 15.16 6.88 -5.44
C GLN A 88 14.25 8.02 -5.00
N GLY A 89 13.51 7.80 -3.93
CA GLY A 89 12.64 8.81 -3.33
C GLY A 89 13.43 9.92 -2.62
N ARG A 90 12.76 11.06 -2.35
CA ARG A 90 13.34 12.12 -1.53
C ARG A 90 13.80 11.56 -0.18
N GLY A 91 14.97 11.96 0.29
CA GLY A 91 15.58 11.44 1.53
C GLY A 91 16.34 10.13 1.36
N GLY A 92 16.53 9.67 0.12
CA GLY A 92 17.36 8.48 -0.17
C GLY A 92 16.63 7.15 0.02
N PHE A 93 15.31 7.15 0.05
CA PHE A 93 14.51 5.93 0.19
C PHE A 93 14.46 5.15 -1.12
N SER A 94 14.78 3.86 -1.05
CA SER A 94 14.75 2.94 -2.20
C SER A 94 13.78 1.78 -2.02
N TYR A 95 13.23 1.61 -0.83
CA TYR A 95 12.29 0.55 -0.47
C TYR A 95 11.12 1.12 0.32
N PHE A 96 10.03 0.37 0.34
CA PHE A 96 8.99 0.56 1.34
C PHE A 96 8.50 -0.80 1.84
N ILE A 97 7.99 -0.82 3.06
CA ILE A 97 7.34 -1.99 3.66
C ILE A 97 5.88 -1.67 3.95
N THR A 98 5.02 -2.62 3.71
CA THR A 98 3.60 -2.52 4.05
C THR A 98 3.24 -3.50 5.15
N PHE A 99 2.38 -3.06 6.07
CA PHE A 99 1.72 -3.89 7.07
C PHE A 99 0.22 -3.75 6.89
N ILE A 100 -0.49 -4.85 6.67
CA ILE A 100 -1.92 -4.85 6.34
C ILE A 100 -2.63 -5.77 7.32
N ASP A 101 -3.57 -5.21 8.05
CA ASP A 101 -4.47 -5.99 8.88
C ASP A 101 -5.44 -6.77 7.99
N ASP A 102 -5.51 -8.09 8.18
CA ASP A 102 -6.32 -8.96 7.34
C ASP A 102 -7.82 -8.71 7.54
N HIS A 103 -8.25 -8.39 8.75
CA HIS A 103 -9.65 -8.17 9.08
C HIS A 103 -10.19 -6.88 8.48
N SER A 104 -9.57 -5.74 8.78
CA SER A 104 -10.02 -4.41 8.32
C SER A 104 -9.53 -4.03 6.93
N ARG A 105 -8.50 -4.71 6.43
CA ARG A 105 -7.75 -4.34 5.22
C ARG A 105 -7.06 -2.98 5.31
N TYR A 106 -7.01 -2.38 6.48
CA TYR A 106 -6.26 -1.16 6.71
C TYR A 106 -4.76 -1.44 6.59
N GLY A 107 -4.03 -0.53 5.97
CA GLY A 107 -2.61 -0.73 5.66
C GLY A 107 -1.75 0.46 6.06
N TYR A 108 -0.60 0.17 6.66
CA TYR A 108 0.47 1.11 6.98
C TYR A 108 1.60 0.96 5.97
N VAL A 109 2.26 2.06 5.66
CA VAL A 109 3.40 2.12 4.72
C VAL A 109 4.54 2.88 5.38
N TYR A 110 5.72 2.26 5.41
CA TYR A 110 6.94 2.89 5.91
C TYR A 110 8.00 2.89 4.82
N LEU A 111 8.63 4.03 4.61
CA LEU A 111 9.75 4.17 3.68
C LEU A 111 11.04 3.67 4.33
N MET A 112 11.90 3.02 3.54
CA MET A 112 13.18 2.46 3.98
C MET A 112 14.27 2.76 2.96
N ARG A 113 15.50 2.93 3.44
CA ARG A 113 16.70 3.02 2.59
C ARG A 113 17.22 1.63 2.24
N TYR A 114 17.15 0.71 3.20
CA TYR A 114 17.65 -0.67 3.09
C TYR A 114 16.60 -1.67 3.55
N LYS A 115 16.57 -2.85 2.96
CA LYS A 115 15.69 -3.96 3.40
C LYS A 115 15.91 -4.37 4.85
N SER A 116 17.13 -4.22 5.36
CA SER A 116 17.48 -4.53 6.75
C SER A 116 16.74 -3.68 7.79
N GLU A 117 16.13 -2.57 7.39
CA GLU A 117 15.32 -1.73 8.29
C GLU A 117 13.93 -2.34 8.60
N ALA A 118 13.53 -3.41 7.91
CA ALA A 118 12.21 -4.03 8.04
C ALA A 118 11.87 -4.36 9.50
N PHE A 119 12.83 -4.87 10.28
CA PHE A 119 12.64 -5.18 11.68
C PHE A 119 12.38 -3.92 12.54
N VAL A 120 13.09 -2.84 12.28
CA VAL A 120 12.89 -1.56 12.99
C VAL A 120 11.50 -1.02 12.67
N LYS A 121 11.10 -1.05 11.40
CA LYS A 121 9.77 -0.60 10.95
C LYS A 121 8.64 -1.46 11.51
N PHE A 122 8.85 -2.76 11.66
CA PHE A 122 7.89 -3.62 12.34
C PHE A 122 7.66 -3.23 13.81
N LYS A 123 8.72 -2.85 14.53
CA LYS A 123 8.61 -2.40 15.92
C LYS A 123 7.86 -1.06 16.02
N GLU A 124 8.15 -0.11 15.12
CA GLU A 124 7.44 1.17 15.02
C GLU A 124 5.95 0.93 14.76
N PHE A 125 5.62 0.17 13.73
CA PHE A 125 4.26 -0.21 13.38
C PHE A 125 3.52 -0.86 14.55
N ARG A 126 4.14 -1.86 15.19
CA ARG A 126 3.52 -2.58 16.29
C ARG A 126 3.15 -1.65 17.44
N LEU A 127 4.08 -0.78 17.87
CA LEU A 127 3.82 0.18 18.94
C LEU A 127 2.67 1.12 18.57
N GLU A 128 2.68 1.63 17.35
CA GLU A 128 1.65 2.55 16.86
C GLU A 128 0.28 1.88 16.85
N VAL A 129 0.15 0.72 16.18
CA VAL A 129 -1.16 0.08 15.96
C VAL A 129 -1.74 -0.53 17.24
N GLU A 130 -0.89 -1.12 18.11
CA GLU A 130 -1.35 -1.67 19.38
C GLU A 130 -1.83 -0.57 20.33
N ASN A 131 -1.17 0.60 20.33
CA ASN A 131 -1.63 1.75 21.14
C ASN A 131 -2.91 2.38 20.58
N GLN A 132 -3.05 2.49 19.26
CA GLN A 132 -4.24 3.08 18.63
C GLN A 132 -5.48 2.21 18.78
N THR A 133 -5.32 0.89 18.70
CA THR A 133 -6.46 -0.04 18.66
C THR A 133 -6.77 -0.70 20.01
N GLY A 134 -5.81 -0.70 20.94
CA GLY A 134 -5.89 -1.48 22.18
C GLY A 134 -5.79 -3.00 21.98
N HIS A 135 -5.57 -3.47 20.74
CA HIS A 135 -5.42 -4.89 20.40
C HIS A 135 -3.96 -5.26 20.28
N LYS A 136 -3.66 -6.56 20.38
CA LYS A 136 -2.31 -7.11 20.19
C LYS A 136 -2.21 -7.86 18.87
N ILE A 137 -1.06 -7.73 18.20
CA ILE A 137 -0.75 -8.53 17.02
C ILE A 137 -0.59 -9.99 17.45
N LYS A 138 -1.38 -10.91 16.84
CA LYS A 138 -1.31 -12.34 17.14
C LYS A 138 -0.44 -13.08 16.12
N THR A 139 -0.58 -12.76 14.84
CA THR A 139 0.11 -13.47 13.76
C THR A 139 0.73 -12.48 12.78
N HIS A 140 1.98 -12.72 12.43
CA HIS A 140 2.71 -12.00 11.39
C HIS A 140 2.95 -12.93 10.20
N ARG A 141 2.44 -12.58 9.03
CA ARG A 141 2.59 -13.33 7.78
C ARG A 141 3.44 -12.55 6.79
N SER A 142 4.49 -13.20 6.30
CA SER A 142 5.40 -12.67 5.26
C SER A 142 5.76 -13.74 4.24
N ASP A 143 6.46 -13.35 3.20
CA ASP A 143 7.25 -14.28 2.41
C ASP A 143 8.47 -14.78 3.21
N ARG A 144 9.37 -15.55 2.54
CA ARG A 144 10.62 -16.03 3.12
C ARG A 144 11.81 -15.09 2.86
N GLY A 145 11.57 -13.80 2.76
CA GLY A 145 12.62 -12.81 2.61
C GLY A 145 13.63 -12.87 3.77
N GLY A 146 14.92 -12.70 3.47
CA GLY A 146 15.98 -12.76 4.50
C GLY A 146 15.79 -11.72 5.61
N GLU A 147 15.13 -10.61 5.32
CA GLU A 147 14.76 -9.57 6.28
C GLU A 147 13.87 -10.08 7.41
N TYR A 148 12.98 -11.04 7.13
CA TYR A 148 12.05 -11.64 8.10
C TYR A 148 12.64 -12.86 8.82
N LEU A 149 13.67 -13.49 8.23
CA LEU A 149 14.32 -14.69 8.77
C LEU A 149 15.48 -14.36 9.72
N SER A 150 15.77 -13.07 9.94
CA SER A 150 16.84 -12.69 10.87
C SER A 150 16.54 -13.21 12.29
N GLY A 151 17.58 -13.72 12.97
CA GLY A 151 17.43 -14.25 14.32
C GLY A 151 16.85 -13.21 15.30
N GLN A 152 17.18 -11.94 15.13
CA GLN A 152 16.64 -10.84 15.94
C GLN A 152 15.13 -10.68 15.74
N PHE A 153 14.65 -10.74 14.50
CA PHE A 153 13.23 -10.57 14.18
C PHE A 153 12.41 -11.74 14.73
N LEU A 154 12.86 -12.96 14.47
CA LEU A 154 12.19 -14.17 14.97
C LEU A 154 12.18 -14.26 16.50
N HIS A 155 13.31 -13.92 17.15
CA HIS A 155 13.36 -13.86 18.60
C HIS A 155 12.37 -12.83 19.16
N TYR A 156 12.29 -11.66 18.54
CA TYR A 156 11.35 -10.61 18.93
C TYR A 156 9.89 -11.04 18.81
N LEU A 157 9.50 -11.67 17.69
CA LEU A 157 8.15 -12.20 17.51
C LEU A 157 7.82 -13.22 18.60
N LYS A 158 8.71 -14.21 18.82
CA LYS A 158 8.55 -15.25 19.85
C LYS A 158 8.43 -14.64 21.26
N LYS A 159 9.30 -13.70 21.62
CA LYS A 159 9.29 -13.02 22.92
C LYS A 159 7.96 -12.29 23.19
N ASN A 160 7.30 -11.82 22.16
CA ASN A 160 6.04 -11.08 22.26
C ASN A 160 4.80 -11.94 21.97
N GLY A 161 4.96 -13.27 21.85
CA GLY A 161 3.86 -14.21 21.61
C GLY A 161 3.24 -14.08 20.20
N ILE A 162 3.96 -13.50 19.25
CA ILE A 162 3.48 -13.32 17.87
C ILE A 162 3.89 -14.54 17.05
N VAL A 163 2.90 -15.21 16.46
CA VAL A 163 3.12 -16.36 15.59
C VAL A 163 3.67 -15.89 14.25
N SER A 164 4.83 -16.41 13.84
CA SER A 164 5.37 -16.17 12.50
C SER A 164 4.82 -17.21 11.53
N GLN A 165 4.16 -16.73 10.47
CA GLN A 165 3.68 -17.56 9.37
C GLN A 165 4.40 -17.17 8.07
N TRP A 166 4.96 -18.15 7.39
CA TRP A 166 5.60 -17.95 6.09
C TRP A 166 4.76 -18.52 4.97
N THR A 167 4.71 -17.81 3.87
CA THR A 167 4.10 -18.31 2.65
C THR A 167 4.94 -19.47 2.11
N PRO A 168 4.36 -20.69 1.95
CA PRO A 168 5.08 -21.81 1.36
C PRO A 168 5.54 -21.50 -0.07
N PRO A 169 6.69 -22.06 -0.50
CA PRO A 169 7.08 -22.01 -1.91
C PRO A 169 5.97 -22.57 -2.79
N GLY A 170 5.64 -21.88 -3.87
CA GLY A 170 4.57 -22.29 -4.79
C GLY A 170 3.15 -21.88 -4.40
N MET A 171 2.94 -21.23 -3.25
CA MET A 171 1.65 -20.67 -2.84
C MET A 171 1.71 -19.15 -2.61
N PRO A 172 2.09 -18.33 -3.60
CA PRO A 172 2.19 -16.88 -3.45
C PRO A 172 0.84 -16.23 -3.09
N GLN A 173 -0.26 -16.94 -3.35
CA GLN A 173 -1.62 -16.49 -3.06
C GLN A 173 -1.83 -16.14 -1.57
N LEU A 174 -1.12 -16.78 -0.65
CA LEU A 174 -1.22 -16.53 0.78
C LEU A 174 -0.63 -15.17 1.21
N ASN A 175 0.33 -14.62 0.45
CA ASN A 175 0.81 -13.23 0.64
C ASN A 175 0.18 -12.22 -0.33
N GLY A 176 -0.73 -12.69 -1.17
CA GLY A 176 -1.37 -11.87 -2.22
C GLY A 176 -2.11 -10.64 -1.71
N VAL A 177 -2.36 -10.53 -0.40
CA VAL A 177 -2.94 -9.32 0.21
C VAL A 177 -1.91 -8.19 0.19
N ALA A 178 -0.69 -8.43 0.70
CA ALA A 178 0.38 -7.44 0.73
C ALA A 178 0.91 -7.13 -0.68
N GLU A 179 1.14 -8.16 -1.51
CA GLU A 179 1.58 -8.00 -2.90
C GLU A 179 0.62 -7.12 -3.71
N ARG A 180 -0.69 -7.37 -3.64
CA ARG A 180 -1.70 -6.54 -4.33
C ARG A 180 -1.73 -5.11 -3.80
N ARG A 181 -1.52 -4.90 -2.50
CA ARG A 181 -1.43 -3.55 -1.94
C ARG A 181 -0.21 -2.83 -2.49
N ASN A 182 0.95 -3.47 -2.49
CA ASN A 182 2.19 -2.92 -3.03
C ASN A 182 2.03 -2.56 -4.51
N GLN A 183 1.44 -3.46 -5.31
CA GLN A 183 1.14 -3.17 -6.71
C GLN A 183 0.20 -1.97 -6.86
N THR A 184 -0.84 -1.86 -6.02
CA THR A 184 -1.76 -0.73 -6.04
C THR A 184 -1.04 0.59 -5.72
N LEU A 185 -0.16 0.60 -4.71
CA LEU A 185 0.62 1.77 -4.35
C LEU A 185 1.56 2.21 -5.48
N LEU A 186 2.28 1.26 -6.09
CA LEU A 186 3.14 1.54 -7.25
C LEU A 186 2.33 2.10 -8.43
N ASP A 187 1.16 1.53 -8.69
CA ASP A 187 0.26 1.99 -9.75
C ASP A 187 -0.28 3.40 -9.49
N MET A 188 -0.41 3.81 -8.21
CA MET A 188 -0.78 5.18 -7.86
C MET A 188 0.39 6.16 -8.03
N VAL A 189 1.61 5.74 -7.67
CA VAL A 189 2.80 6.59 -7.74
C VAL A 189 3.24 6.86 -9.18
N ARG A 190 3.19 5.84 -10.07
CA ARG A 190 3.63 5.98 -11.47
C ARG A 190 2.99 7.16 -12.21
N PRO A 191 1.65 7.33 -12.20
CA PRO A 191 1.03 8.49 -12.84
C PRO A 191 1.43 9.81 -12.19
N MET A 192 1.62 9.85 -10.85
CA MET A 192 2.03 11.07 -10.15
C MET A 192 3.42 11.53 -10.61
N MET A 193 4.34 10.60 -10.86
CA MET A 193 5.69 10.91 -11.34
C MET A 193 5.71 11.36 -12.81
N SER A 194 4.72 11.00 -13.63
CA SER A 194 4.65 11.41 -15.05
C SER A 194 4.31 12.89 -15.24
N PHE A 195 3.90 13.59 -14.18
CA PHE A 195 3.61 15.03 -14.17
C PHE A 195 4.74 15.88 -13.57
N THR A 196 5.85 15.26 -13.17
CA THR A 196 7.07 15.94 -12.73
C THR A 196 8.11 16.02 -13.84
#